data_ea151bfbbf9c0a2beac3e1b048e3c518
#
_entry.id   ea151bfbbf9c0a2beac3e1b048e3c518
#
_cell.length_a   1.000
_cell.length_b   1.000
_cell.length_c   1.000
_cell.angle_alpha   90.00
_cell.angle_beta   90.00
_cell.angle_gamma   90.00
#
_symmetry.space_group_name_H-M   'P 1'
#
loop_
_entity.id
_entity.type
_entity.pdbx_description
1 polymer ?
#
loop_
_entity_poly.entity_id
_entity_poly.type
_entity_poly.pdbx_seq_one_letter_code
_entity_poly.pdbx_strand_id
1 'polypeptide(L)'
;MSYLRSIPLLALGLCGFMVSQQASAEIKIGYVDFQKLMAEAPQVKSAMQALQNEFGPRQRELVAMQNDLKSRDEKLQKEGAIMAEADRAKAEKTLRDQQREFSRKGGEFQDDLSTRKNEELGKVQRYLLEEIRTYSTAQGVDLVLGEGVFYSKPQLDITAQVLEVLKSKPASAPKPAAAAPAKPPGAK
;
A
#
# COMPACT_ATOMS: atom_id res chain seq x y z
N MET A 1 93.15 -13.74 -38.65
CA MET A 1 93.29 -12.74 -37.57
C MET A 1 91.91 -12.32 -37.16
N SER A 2 91.36 -13.04 -36.14
CA SER A 2 91.15 -12.54 -34.78
C SER A 2 90.12 -11.40 -34.75
N TYR A 3 89.03 -11.47 -34.10
CA TYR A 3 88.67 -11.66 -32.72
C TYR A 3 87.25 -11.97 -32.49
N LEU A 4 87.05 -13.00 -31.77
CA LEU A 4 85.86 -13.35 -30.97
C LEU A 4 85.58 -12.25 -29.92
N ARG A 5 84.33 -11.80 -29.77
CA ARG A 5 83.91 -11.18 -28.52
C ARG A 5 82.48 -11.46 -28.21
N SER A 6 82.32 -12.24 -27.19
CA SER A 6 81.12 -12.62 -26.45
C SER A 6 80.37 -11.39 -25.96
N ILE A 7 79.00 -11.43 -26.10
CA ILE A 7 78.08 -10.52 -25.43
C ILE A 7 77.30 -11.34 -24.41
N PRO A 8 77.37 -11.00 -23.13
CA PRO A 8 76.54 -11.72 -22.14
C PRO A 8 75.10 -11.28 -22.19
N LEU A 9 74.24 -12.28 -22.15
CA LEU A 9 72.83 -12.21 -22.04
C LEU A 9 72.43 -11.61 -20.67
N LEU A 10 71.93 -10.40 -20.65
CA LEU A 10 71.29 -9.81 -19.45
C LEU A 10 69.77 -10.02 -19.53
N ALA A 11 69.33 -11.13 -19.00
CA ALA A 11 67.92 -11.40 -18.82
C ALA A 11 67.38 -10.60 -17.63
N LEU A 12 66.83 -9.43 -17.91
CA LEU A 12 66.15 -8.62 -16.88
C LEU A 12 64.71 -9.10 -16.76
N GLY A 13 64.47 -9.93 -15.75
CA GLY A 13 63.14 -10.41 -15.40
C GLY A 13 62.22 -9.25 -14.97
N LEU A 14 61.28 -8.90 -15.85
CA LEU A 14 60.18 -7.99 -15.51
C LEU A 14 59.14 -8.78 -14.76
N CYS A 15 59.30 -8.90 -13.43
CA CYS A 15 58.28 -9.41 -12.52
C CYS A 15 57.13 -8.40 -12.51
N GLY A 16 56.14 -8.63 -13.37
CA GLY A 16 54.89 -7.88 -13.37
C GLY A 16 54.14 -8.11 -12.06
N PHE A 17 54.20 -7.14 -11.17
CA PHE A 17 53.38 -7.09 -9.97
C PHE A 17 51.93 -6.89 -10.42
N MET A 18 51.19 -7.97 -10.64
CA MET A 18 49.73 -7.94 -10.76
C MET A 18 49.17 -7.59 -9.38
N VAL A 19 49.00 -6.29 -9.14
CA VAL A 19 48.17 -5.80 -8.06
C VAL A 19 46.75 -6.19 -8.40
N SER A 20 46.31 -7.30 -7.87
CA SER A 20 44.87 -7.67 -7.85
C SER A 20 44.19 -6.59 -7.04
N GLN A 21 43.61 -5.58 -7.71
CA GLN A 21 42.62 -4.70 -7.11
C GLN A 21 41.43 -5.57 -6.71
N GLN A 22 41.36 -5.99 -5.45
CA GLN A 22 40.16 -6.45 -4.87
C GLN A 22 39.16 -5.28 -4.92
N ALA A 23 38.31 -5.27 -5.93
CA ALA A 23 37.13 -4.44 -5.93
C ALA A 23 36.29 -4.90 -4.77
N SER A 24 36.43 -4.27 -3.59
CA SER A 24 35.45 -4.38 -2.53
C SER A 24 34.14 -3.91 -3.13
N ALA A 25 33.24 -4.82 -3.42
CA ALA A 25 31.89 -4.46 -3.82
C ALA A 25 31.28 -3.70 -2.63
N GLU A 26 31.19 -2.39 -2.75
CA GLU A 26 30.58 -1.53 -1.75
C GLU A 26 29.09 -1.84 -1.76
N ILE A 27 28.58 -2.35 -0.64
CA ILE A 27 27.15 -2.66 -0.48
C ILE A 27 26.36 -1.34 -0.53
N LYS A 28 25.52 -1.22 -1.53
CA LYS A 28 24.67 -0.05 -1.71
C LYS A 28 23.38 -0.21 -0.93
N ILE A 29 23.22 0.63 0.09
CA ILE A 29 22.05 0.63 0.98
C ILE A 29 21.15 1.80 0.61
N GLY A 30 19.83 1.55 0.51
CA GLY A 30 18.78 2.55 0.39
C GLY A 30 17.90 2.59 1.65
N TYR A 31 17.35 3.75 1.94
CA TYR A 31 16.31 3.95 2.94
C TYR A 31 15.02 4.41 2.26
N VAL A 32 13.88 3.86 2.68
CA VAL A 32 12.55 4.25 2.19
C VAL A 32 11.63 4.52 3.37
N ASP A 33 11.10 5.72 3.45
CA ASP A 33 9.99 6.06 4.33
C ASP A 33 8.68 5.51 3.73
N PHE A 34 8.32 4.31 4.16
CA PHE A 34 7.12 3.64 3.66
C PHE A 34 5.83 4.37 4.06
N GLN A 35 5.79 5.01 5.23
CA GLN A 35 4.63 5.78 5.66
C GLN A 35 4.40 7.00 4.78
N LYS A 36 5.48 7.68 4.39
CA LYS A 36 5.40 8.78 3.43
C LYS A 36 4.92 8.30 2.06
N LEU A 37 5.40 7.14 1.57
CA LEU A 37 4.86 6.55 0.33
C LEU A 37 3.37 6.27 0.44
N MET A 38 2.91 5.67 1.54
CA MET A 38 1.49 5.40 1.80
C MET A 38 0.65 6.67 1.88
N ALA A 39 1.20 7.78 2.34
CA ALA A 39 0.49 9.06 2.43
C ALA A 39 0.41 9.79 1.08
N GLU A 40 1.45 9.71 0.24
CA GLU A 40 1.61 10.56 -0.94
C GLU A 40 1.35 9.84 -2.27
N ALA A 41 1.49 8.50 -2.32
CA ALA A 41 1.35 7.73 -3.56
C ALA A 41 -0.04 7.90 -4.21
N PRO A 42 -0.11 8.16 -5.53
CA PRO A 42 -1.38 8.33 -6.23
C PRO A 42 -2.24 7.06 -6.21
N GLN A 43 -1.63 5.88 -6.08
CA GLN A 43 -2.32 4.60 -5.99
C GLN A 43 -3.14 4.49 -4.70
N VAL A 44 -2.63 4.99 -3.57
CA VAL A 44 -3.37 5.04 -2.30
C VAL A 44 -4.57 5.99 -2.41
N LYS A 45 -4.35 7.17 -2.98
CA LYS A 45 -5.43 8.16 -3.21
C LYS A 45 -6.53 7.60 -4.10
N SER A 46 -6.14 6.90 -5.16
CA SER A 46 -7.09 6.25 -6.07
C SER A 46 -7.89 5.15 -5.39
N ALA A 47 -7.25 4.31 -4.56
CA ALA A 47 -7.93 3.27 -3.79
C ALA A 47 -8.94 3.87 -2.79
N MET A 48 -8.57 4.95 -2.09
CA MET A 48 -9.48 5.65 -1.19
C MET A 48 -10.66 6.29 -1.92
N GLN A 49 -10.42 6.88 -3.09
CA GLN A 49 -11.49 7.44 -3.92
C GLN A 49 -12.45 6.36 -4.42
N ALA A 50 -11.93 5.20 -4.81
CA ALA A 50 -12.76 4.05 -5.22
C ALA A 50 -13.65 3.57 -4.08
N LEU A 51 -13.11 3.45 -2.86
CA LEU A 51 -13.89 3.11 -1.66
C LEU A 51 -14.98 4.16 -1.37
N GLN A 52 -14.64 5.44 -1.48
CA GLN A 52 -15.63 6.51 -1.28
C GLN A 52 -16.76 6.44 -2.32
N ASN A 53 -16.45 6.13 -3.57
CA ASN A 53 -17.45 5.97 -4.62
C ASN A 53 -18.33 4.72 -4.39
N GLU A 54 -17.74 3.61 -3.95
CA GLU A 54 -18.43 2.35 -3.65
C GLU A 54 -19.39 2.50 -2.45
N PHE A 55 -18.92 3.11 -1.37
CA PHE A 55 -19.66 3.19 -0.11
C PHE A 55 -20.51 4.46 0.05
N GLY A 56 -20.24 5.50 -0.75
CA GLY A 56 -20.95 6.77 -0.68
C GLY A 56 -22.47 6.69 -0.81
N PRO A 57 -23.06 5.87 -1.71
CA PRO A 57 -24.50 5.68 -1.77
C PRO A 57 -25.09 5.11 -0.49
N ARG A 58 -24.48 4.07 0.08
CA ARG A 58 -24.94 3.45 1.35
C ARG A 58 -24.82 4.41 2.53
N GLN A 59 -23.77 5.22 2.57
CA GLN A 59 -23.62 6.26 3.60
C GLN A 59 -24.75 7.29 3.50
N ARG A 60 -25.12 7.75 2.30
CA ARG A 60 -26.24 8.67 2.10
C ARG A 60 -27.57 8.05 2.51
N GLU A 61 -27.78 6.77 2.22
CA GLU A 61 -28.98 6.02 2.68
C GLU A 61 -29.06 6.01 4.21
N LEU A 62 -27.98 5.69 4.92
CA LEU A 62 -27.94 5.71 6.37
C LEU A 62 -28.23 7.08 6.95
N VAL A 63 -27.69 8.15 6.35
CA VAL A 63 -27.98 9.54 6.77
C VAL A 63 -29.47 9.87 6.55
N ALA A 64 -30.06 9.44 5.43
CA ALA A 64 -31.48 9.65 5.16
C ALA A 64 -32.37 8.88 6.18
N MET A 65 -32.01 7.64 6.50
CA MET A 65 -32.71 6.84 7.53
C MET A 65 -32.61 7.51 8.90
N GLN A 66 -31.45 8.03 9.27
CA GLN A 66 -31.27 8.74 10.54
C GLN A 66 -32.16 9.97 10.62
N ASN A 67 -32.23 10.76 9.55
CA ASN A 67 -33.10 11.95 9.50
C ASN A 67 -34.60 11.58 9.55
N ASP A 68 -35.03 10.51 8.88
CA ASP A 68 -36.42 10.01 8.93
C ASP A 68 -36.78 9.55 10.35
N LEU A 69 -35.88 8.78 11.00
CA LEU A 69 -36.06 8.36 12.39
C LEU A 69 -36.23 9.55 13.33
N LYS A 70 -35.36 10.55 13.21
CA LYS A 70 -35.44 11.78 14.01
C LYS A 70 -36.76 12.51 13.79
N SER A 71 -37.18 12.67 12.54
CA SER A 71 -38.45 13.34 12.19
C SER A 71 -39.68 12.59 12.76
N ARG A 72 -39.67 11.26 12.69
CA ARG A 72 -40.77 10.43 13.25
C ARG A 72 -40.79 10.48 14.77
N ASP A 73 -39.66 10.45 15.43
CA ASP A 73 -39.56 10.58 16.88
C ASP A 73 -40.03 11.96 17.34
N GLU A 74 -39.61 13.04 16.69
CA GLU A 74 -40.09 14.41 16.99
C GLU A 74 -41.62 14.53 16.78
N LYS A 75 -42.18 13.91 15.72
CA LYS A 75 -43.62 13.90 15.46
C LYS A 75 -44.35 13.16 16.54
N LEU A 76 -43.87 11.97 16.93
CA LEU A 76 -44.48 11.18 17.98
C LEU A 76 -44.47 11.90 19.34
N GLN A 77 -43.35 12.62 19.65
CA GLN A 77 -43.27 13.42 20.88
C GLN A 77 -44.26 14.59 20.89
N LYS A 78 -44.46 15.28 19.75
CA LYS A 78 -45.37 16.44 19.66
C LYS A 78 -46.82 16.06 19.60
N GLU A 79 -47.15 15.02 18.84
CA GLU A 79 -48.54 14.66 18.53
C GLU A 79 -49.04 13.44 19.28
N GLY A 80 -48.16 12.64 19.91
CA GLY A 80 -48.50 11.37 20.56
C GLY A 80 -49.57 11.50 21.66
N ALA A 81 -49.63 12.64 22.37
CA ALA A 81 -50.62 12.85 23.41
C ALA A 81 -52.05 13.05 22.88
N ILE A 82 -52.19 13.46 21.60
CA ILE A 82 -53.50 13.72 20.97
C ILE A 82 -53.86 12.65 19.94
N MET A 83 -52.97 11.71 19.69
CA MET A 83 -53.27 10.55 18.80
C MET A 83 -54.22 9.53 19.43
N ALA A 84 -55.02 8.84 18.60
CA ALA A 84 -55.69 7.67 19.05
C ALA A 84 -54.70 6.60 19.55
N GLU A 85 -55.02 5.88 20.61
CA GLU A 85 -54.09 4.92 21.25
C GLU A 85 -53.57 3.86 20.27
N ALA A 86 -54.42 3.35 19.39
CA ALA A 86 -54.03 2.40 18.35
C ALA A 86 -53.02 2.98 17.36
N ASP A 87 -53.15 4.24 16.95
CA ASP A 87 -52.25 4.92 16.01
C ASP A 87 -50.91 5.24 16.66
N ARG A 88 -50.95 5.67 17.94
CA ARG A 88 -49.73 5.88 18.72
C ARG A 88 -48.96 4.58 18.89
N ALA A 89 -49.61 3.48 19.29
CA ALA A 89 -48.95 2.19 19.46
C ALA A 89 -48.32 1.69 18.14
N LYS A 90 -49.01 1.90 17.02
CA LYS A 90 -48.49 1.58 15.67
C LYS A 90 -47.28 2.42 15.31
N ALA A 91 -47.32 3.74 15.56
CA ALA A 91 -46.20 4.66 15.28
C ALA A 91 -44.99 4.31 16.14
N GLU A 92 -45.17 4.03 17.43
CA GLU A 92 -44.11 3.58 18.34
C GLU A 92 -43.47 2.28 17.90
N LYS A 93 -44.32 1.30 17.48
CA LYS A 93 -43.80 0.03 16.94
C LYS A 93 -42.97 0.27 15.68
N THR A 94 -43.49 1.04 14.74
CA THR A 94 -42.78 1.38 13.49
C THR A 94 -41.44 2.05 13.77
N LEU A 95 -41.40 3.00 14.70
CA LEU A 95 -40.17 3.68 15.08
C LEU A 95 -39.11 2.72 15.66
N ARG A 96 -39.56 1.81 16.57
CA ARG A 96 -38.65 0.77 17.11
C ARG A 96 -38.13 -0.18 16.04
N ASP A 97 -38.97 -0.58 15.09
CA ASP A 97 -38.59 -1.48 13.99
C ASP A 97 -37.58 -0.81 13.08
N GLN A 98 -37.81 0.47 12.74
CA GLN A 98 -36.86 1.26 11.94
C GLN A 98 -35.54 1.55 12.66
N GLN A 99 -35.55 1.78 13.98
CA GLN A 99 -34.33 1.92 14.78
C GLN A 99 -33.48 0.64 14.74
N ARG A 100 -34.12 -0.55 14.86
CA ARG A 100 -33.42 -1.82 14.75
C ARG A 100 -32.80 -2.01 13.36
N GLU A 101 -33.57 -1.67 12.32
CA GLU A 101 -33.08 -1.78 10.94
C GLU A 101 -31.91 -0.80 10.65
N PHE A 102 -32.00 0.44 11.15
CA PHE A 102 -30.91 1.41 11.06
C PHE A 102 -29.64 0.90 11.76
N SER A 103 -29.77 0.36 12.99
CA SER A 103 -28.62 -0.20 13.72
C SER A 103 -28.00 -1.39 12.98
N ARG A 104 -28.84 -2.29 12.43
CA ARG A 104 -28.36 -3.44 11.65
C ARG A 104 -27.61 -2.98 10.40
N LYS A 105 -28.21 -2.10 9.58
CA LYS A 105 -27.57 -1.56 8.35
C LYS A 105 -26.32 -0.77 8.66
N GLY A 106 -26.30 -0.01 9.77
CA GLY A 106 -25.13 0.73 10.22
C GLY A 106 -23.97 -0.19 10.59
N GLY A 107 -24.25 -1.28 11.31
CA GLY A 107 -23.26 -2.31 11.62
C GLY A 107 -22.69 -2.97 10.36
N GLU A 108 -23.57 -3.47 9.48
CA GLU A 108 -23.15 -4.07 8.21
C GLU A 108 -22.32 -3.12 7.34
N PHE A 109 -22.70 -1.85 7.27
CA PHE A 109 -21.93 -0.83 6.56
C PHE A 109 -20.53 -0.67 7.13
N GLN A 110 -20.41 -0.59 8.47
CA GLN A 110 -19.11 -0.40 9.13
C GLN A 110 -18.19 -1.62 8.92
N ASP A 111 -18.73 -2.82 9.04
CA ASP A 111 -17.98 -4.07 8.86
C ASP A 111 -17.51 -4.23 7.42
N ASP A 112 -18.39 -4.00 6.44
CA ASP A 112 -18.08 -4.07 5.02
C ASP A 112 -17.02 -3.03 4.64
N LEU A 113 -17.20 -1.77 5.09
CA LEU A 113 -16.25 -0.69 4.80
C LEU A 113 -14.86 -1.00 5.39
N SER A 114 -14.81 -1.48 6.63
CA SER A 114 -13.56 -1.86 7.29
C SER A 114 -12.86 -2.99 6.53
N THR A 115 -13.59 -4.03 6.18
CA THR A 115 -13.08 -5.17 5.41
C THR A 115 -12.54 -4.72 4.05
N ARG A 116 -13.33 -3.98 3.29
CA ARG A 116 -12.92 -3.49 1.96
C ARG A 116 -11.73 -2.53 2.03
N LYS A 117 -11.69 -1.64 3.02
CA LYS A 117 -10.56 -0.75 3.25
C LYS A 117 -9.27 -1.53 3.52
N ASN A 118 -9.32 -2.54 4.38
CA ASN A 118 -8.15 -3.37 4.70
C ASN A 118 -7.66 -4.16 3.47
N GLU A 119 -8.60 -4.72 2.69
CA GLU A 119 -8.27 -5.40 1.44
C GLU A 119 -7.58 -4.48 0.43
N GLU A 120 -8.15 -3.30 0.17
CA GLU A 120 -7.62 -2.36 -0.80
C GLU A 120 -6.26 -1.80 -0.36
N LEU A 121 -6.12 -1.41 0.92
CA LEU A 121 -4.83 -0.97 1.45
C LEU A 121 -3.78 -2.08 1.38
N GLY A 122 -4.16 -3.32 1.70
CA GLY A 122 -3.25 -4.45 1.58
C GLY A 122 -2.80 -4.73 0.13
N LYS A 123 -3.66 -4.50 -0.86
CA LYS A 123 -3.28 -4.59 -2.29
C LYS A 123 -2.29 -3.48 -2.66
N VAL A 124 -2.57 -2.25 -2.26
CA VAL A 124 -1.70 -1.11 -2.54
C VAL A 124 -0.35 -1.29 -1.85
N GLN A 125 -0.34 -1.73 -0.60
CA GLN A 125 0.90 -2.00 0.14
C GLN A 125 1.80 -3.01 -0.59
N ARG A 126 1.24 -4.14 -1.04
CA ARG A 126 1.99 -5.14 -1.82
C ARG A 126 2.53 -4.55 -3.12
N TYR A 127 1.72 -3.75 -3.80
CA TYR A 127 2.14 -3.07 -5.02
C TYR A 127 3.31 -2.10 -4.77
N LEU A 128 3.24 -1.28 -3.72
CA LEU A 128 4.32 -0.35 -3.37
C LEU A 128 5.62 -1.10 -3.03
N LEU A 129 5.54 -2.20 -2.29
CA LEU A 129 6.71 -3.03 -1.98
C LEU A 129 7.36 -3.61 -3.24
N GLU A 130 6.57 -4.05 -4.22
CA GLU A 130 7.08 -4.55 -5.50
C GLU A 130 7.74 -3.44 -6.32
N GLU A 131 7.17 -2.23 -6.29
CA GLU A 131 7.77 -1.08 -6.95
C GLU A 131 9.10 -0.65 -6.31
N ILE A 132 9.18 -0.67 -4.98
CA ILE A 132 10.43 -0.43 -4.26
C ILE A 132 11.48 -1.46 -4.69
N ARG A 133 11.12 -2.76 -4.75
CA ARG A 133 12.01 -3.82 -5.19
C ARG A 133 12.49 -3.59 -6.63
N THR A 134 11.57 -3.30 -7.54
CA THR A 134 11.86 -3.05 -8.96
C THR A 134 12.81 -1.87 -9.13
N TYR A 135 12.52 -0.76 -8.47
CA TYR A 135 13.38 0.41 -8.47
C TYR A 135 14.77 0.10 -7.93
N SER A 136 14.84 -0.54 -6.77
CA SER A 136 16.10 -0.86 -6.10
C SER A 136 16.98 -1.77 -6.93
N THR A 137 16.40 -2.79 -7.56
CA THR A 137 17.11 -3.67 -8.49
C THR A 137 17.66 -2.89 -9.68
N ALA A 138 16.86 -2.00 -10.28
CA ALA A 138 17.29 -1.18 -11.42
C ALA A 138 18.39 -0.19 -11.07
N GLN A 139 18.47 0.27 -9.81
CA GLN A 139 19.50 1.19 -9.31
C GLN A 139 20.70 0.49 -8.67
N GLY A 140 20.73 -0.85 -8.68
CA GLY A 140 21.81 -1.63 -8.05
C GLY A 140 21.88 -1.41 -6.53
N VAL A 141 20.74 -1.21 -5.86
CA VAL A 141 20.65 -1.15 -4.40
C VAL A 141 20.56 -2.58 -3.87
N ASP A 142 21.50 -2.95 -2.99
CA ASP A 142 21.60 -4.31 -2.45
C ASP A 142 20.70 -4.55 -1.25
N LEU A 143 20.43 -3.49 -0.47
CA LEU A 143 19.58 -3.55 0.72
C LEU A 143 18.74 -2.30 0.84
N VAL A 144 17.44 -2.48 1.04
CA VAL A 144 16.52 -1.39 1.37
C VAL A 144 16.05 -1.54 2.80
N LEU A 145 16.24 -0.49 3.58
CA LEU A 145 15.73 -0.35 4.94
C LEU A 145 14.45 0.47 4.94
N GLY A 146 13.53 0.15 5.82
CA GLY A 146 12.25 0.85 5.97
C GLY A 146 11.99 1.25 7.42
N GLU A 147 10.86 0.82 7.97
CA GLU A 147 10.44 1.12 9.34
C GLU A 147 11.49 0.71 10.38
N GLY A 148 11.57 1.47 11.48
CA GLY A 148 12.52 1.22 12.56
C GLY A 148 13.89 1.87 12.38
N VAL A 149 14.14 2.59 11.30
CA VAL A 149 15.36 3.38 11.11
C VAL A 149 15.21 4.74 11.79
N PHE A 150 16.01 4.97 12.84
CA PHE A 150 15.98 6.24 13.59
C PHE A 150 16.77 7.36 12.91
N TYR A 151 17.75 7.02 12.09
CA TYR A 151 18.60 7.97 11.39
C TYR A 151 19.15 7.37 10.09
N SER A 152 19.08 8.12 9.02
CA SER A 152 19.78 7.86 7.77
C SER A 152 20.38 9.13 7.22
N LYS A 153 21.51 9.02 6.50
CA LYS A 153 22.03 10.14 5.73
C LYS A 153 21.06 10.45 4.59
N PRO A 154 20.86 11.75 4.23
CA PRO A 154 19.96 12.12 3.12
C PRO A 154 20.28 11.42 1.79
N GLN A 155 21.54 11.09 1.55
CA GLN A 155 21.98 10.41 0.33
C GLN A 155 21.48 8.97 0.22
N LEU A 156 21.11 8.34 1.35
CA LEU A 156 20.56 7.00 1.40
C LEU A 156 19.03 6.98 1.22
N ASP A 157 18.37 8.12 1.39
CA ASP A 157 16.92 8.23 1.25
C ASP A 157 16.53 8.24 -0.23
N ILE A 158 15.92 7.15 -0.67
CA ILE A 158 15.40 6.97 -2.02
C ILE A 158 13.88 7.14 -2.11
N THR A 159 13.23 7.61 -1.04
CA THR A 159 11.77 7.74 -0.98
C THR A 159 11.21 8.64 -2.07
N ALA A 160 11.86 9.80 -2.30
CA ALA A 160 11.41 10.76 -3.31
C ALA A 160 11.51 10.17 -4.73
N GLN A 161 12.60 9.45 -5.03
CA GLN A 161 12.82 8.82 -6.32
C GLN A 161 11.80 7.71 -6.60
N VAL A 162 11.51 6.86 -5.59
CA VAL A 162 10.45 5.85 -5.68
C VAL A 162 9.11 6.51 -5.89
N LEU A 163 8.81 7.61 -5.18
CA LEU A 163 7.55 8.35 -5.33
C LEU A 163 7.38 8.92 -6.74
N GLU A 164 8.44 9.44 -7.35
CA GLU A 164 8.39 9.91 -8.76
C GLU A 164 8.09 8.77 -9.74
N VAL A 165 8.67 7.58 -9.52
CA VAL A 165 8.33 6.39 -10.32
C VAL A 165 6.85 6.02 -10.14
N LEU A 166 6.34 6.05 -8.91
CA LEU A 166 4.92 5.77 -8.63
C LEU A 166 3.98 6.78 -9.29
N LYS A 167 4.36 8.06 -9.35
CA LYS A 167 3.59 9.12 -10.04
C LYS A 167 3.55 8.93 -11.55
N SER A 168 4.59 8.37 -12.15
CA SER A 168 4.64 8.10 -13.59
C SER A 168 3.82 6.89 -14.02
N LYS A 169 3.37 6.06 -13.08
CA LYS A 169 2.60 4.83 -13.32
C LYS A 169 1.09 5.08 -13.15
N PRO A 170 0.24 4.20 -13.71
CA PRO A 170 -1.21 4.30 -13.52
C PRO A 170 -1.57 4.40 -12.04
N ALA A 171 -2.50 5.29 -11.71
CA ALA A 171 -2.95 5.50 -10.33
C ALA A 171 -3.67 4.29 -9.73
N SER A 172 -4.23 3.40 -10.56
CA SER A 172 -4.79 2.12 -10.11
C SER A 172 -3.68 1.09 -9.97
N ALA A 173 -3.54 0.47 -8.79
CA ALA A 173 -2.68 -0.69 -8.64
C ALA A 173 -3.13 -1.78 -9.64
N PRO A 174 -2.20 -2.43 -10.38
CA PRO A 174 -2.57 -3.53 -11.25
C PRO A 174 -3.28 -4.62 -10.44
N LYS A 175 -4.39 -5.13 -10.98
CA LYS A 175 -5.00 -6.34 -10.42
C LYS A 175 -3.90 -7.41 -10.35
N PRO A 176 -3.65 -8.05 -9.18
CA PRO A 176 -2.64 -9.09 -9.11
C PRO A 176 -2.89 -10.07 -10.24
N ALA A 177 -1.90 -10.28 -11.10
CA ALA A 177 -1.94 -11.41 -12.02
C ALA A 177 -2.17 -12.64 -11.15
N ALA A 178 -3.23 -13.39 -11.44
CA ALA A 178 -3.55 -14.59 -10.70
C ALA A 178 -2.27 -15.43 -10.62
N ALA A 179 -1.82 -15.70 -9.40
CA ALA A 179 -0.66 -16.56 -9.18
C ALA A 179 -0.91 -17.82 -9.99
N ALA A 180 0.00 -18.09 -10.94
CA ALA A 180 -0.05 -19.32 -11.71
C ALA A 180 -0.12 -20.49 -10.71
N PRO A 181 -1.02 -21.46 -10.87
CA PRO A 181 -1.15 -22.55 -9.93
C PRO A 181 0.20 -23.25 -9.79
N ALA A 182 0.69 -23.30 -8.55
CA ALA A 182 1.92 -24.02 -8.22
C ALA A 182 1.79 -25.45 -8.74
N LYS A 183 2.70 -25.83 -9.65
CA LYS A 183 2.80 -27.20 -10.18
C LYS A 183 3.00 -28.14 -8.99
N PRO A 184 2.17 -29.17 -8.79
CA PRO A 184 2.34 -30.08 -7.66
C PRO A 184 3.70 -30.76 -7.75
N PRO A 185 4.42 -30.97 -6.61
CA PRO A 185 5.67 -31.71 -6.62
C PRO A 185 5.38 -33.13 -7.11
N GLY A 186 6.13 -33.54 -8.14
CA GLY A 186 5.97 -34.81 -8.83
C GLY A 186 6.02 -36.00 -7.85
N ALA A 187 4.97 -36.81 -7.92
CA ALA A 187 4.98 -38.14 -7.38
C ALA A 187 6.08 -38.98 -8.11
N LYS A 188 7.00 -39.51 -7.32
CA LYS A 188 7.78 -40.68 -7.69
C LYS A 188 7.26 -41.85 -6.91
#